data_924ef1d98b9b7dbbf95521f830853fdd
#
_entry.id   924ef1d98b9b7dbbf95521f830853fdd
#
_cell.length_a   1.000
_cell.length_b   1.000
_cell.length_c   1.000
_cell.angle_alpha   90.00
_cell.angle_beta   90.00
_cell.angle_gamma   90.00
#
_symmetry.space_group_name_H-M   'P 1'
#
loop_
_entity.id
_entity.type
_entity.pdbx_description
1 polymer ?
#
loop_
_entity_poly.entity_id
_entity_poly.type
_entity_poly.pdbx_seq_one_letter_code
_entity_poly.pdbx_strand_id
1 'polypeptide(L)'
;MTDLSHTAGIAGSPQGVNGAGLDFATSRKLSARTLDRLGVASGTVFFPELGRKSEGLFFRYAEGWKSRAVPDKAFIAGKGFKLSFWNLETVLKASPSTVYITEGELDACALVEAGIPVSEVLSVPNGAVERPTDEPDREARGYAYVLDALKAGLSKVKKFVWCGDMDGPGRSLRSDMARILGVARFWFVDWPEGCKDANDFLIHDGPQAVHELVTAGALQWPIDGLFKLSELPEPPKLILWNPGFPEWESKIRLAPRTMSVVTGHPGHGKTQLWTQIWFNVVRAYCLPIAIASFETRPKPHIQRYVRTLLTGKLEKDMDDLEKQKADAFIEDRYLFMVHPEGRPSLKWFLDMAEVAVVRYGARIIQVDPWNRLEGSRGRDQSETDYIGMCLREIHAFAHDMNCHVQILAHPAKMEGARRGQAPGLEDISGSKNWENMVDQGFVVHRPKLFDGKERITKAELHQRKARFEELGYPCVLDLNFKPEIGKYVSTDYDMGYGA
;
A
#
# COMPACT_ATOMS: atom_id res chain seq x y z
N MET A 1 -36.43 -8.42 0.91
CA MET A 1 -36.95 -7.16 1.48
C MET A 1 -36.47 -7.08 2.91
N THR A 2 -35.28 -6.52 3.12
CA THR A 2 -34.72 -6.29 4.46
C THR A 2 -35.06 -4.86 4.87
N ASP A 3 -35.74 -4.77 5.97
CA ASP A 3 -36.33 -3.58 6.59
C ASP A 3 -35.31 -2.45 6.80
N LEU A 4 -35.64 -1.25 6.30
CA LEU A 4 -34.86 -0.01 6.41
C LEU A 4 -35.00 0.67 7.79
N SER A 5 -35.58 -0.01 8.81
CA SER A 5 -35.93 0.61 10.11
C SER A 5 -34.73 0.94 11.03
N HIS A 6 -33.47 0.67 10.63
CA HIS A 6 -32.30 0.96 11.46
C HIS A 6 -31.48 2.19 11.01
N THR A 7 -32.04 3.05 10.15
CA THR A 7 -31.41 4.34 9.81
C THR A 7 -31.98 5.45 10.69
N ALA A 8 -31.48 5.57 11.91
CA ALA A 8 -31.77 6.70 12.78
C ALA A 8 -31.28 8.01 12.11
N GLY A 9 -32.19 8.79 11.55
CA GLY A 9 -31.93 10.12 10.99
C GLY A 9 -32.63 10.47 9.67
N ILE A 10 -33.24 9.52 8.97
CA ILE A 10 -34.01 9.79 7.75
C ILE A 10 -35.49 9.80 8.12
N ALA A 11 -36.16 10.94 7.99
CA ALA A 11 -37.62 11.03 8.13
C ALA A 11 -38.28 10.39 6.90
N GLY A 12 -38.72 9.13 7.03
CA GLY A 12 -39.32 8.32 5.97
C GLY A 12 -38.27 7.55 5.14
N SER A 13 -38.56 6.29 4.82
CA SER A 13 -37.77 5.53 3.83
C SER A 13 -37.89 6.25 2.48
N PRO A 14 -36.74 6.69 1.87
CA PRO A 14 -36.83 7.39 0.60
C PRO A 14 -37.33 6.41 -0.48
N GLN A 15 -38.46 6.70 -1.07
CA GLN A 15 -39.04 5.96 -2.18
C GLN A 15 -38.80 6.73 -3.48
N GLY A 16 -37.83 6.26 -4.29
CA GLY A 16 -37.50 6.87 -5.58
C GLY A 16 -36.87 8.27 -5.49
N VAL A 17 -36.64 8.87 -6.64
CA VAL A 17 -36.11 10.23 -6.77
C VAL A 17 -37.23 11.18 -7.16
N ASN A 18 -37.38 12.26 -6.40
CA ASN A 18 -38.40 13.29 -6.63
C ASN A 18 -37.87 14.69 -6.31
N GLY A 19 -38.71 15.74 -6.50
CA GLY A 19 -38.39 17.13 -6.17
C GLY A 19 -37.08 17.60 -6.75
N ALA A 20 -36.32 18.37 -5.98
CA ALA A 20 -35.05 18.95 -6.41
C ALA A 20 -34.02 17.88 -6.80
N GLY A 21 -34.10 16.66 -6.24
CA GLY A 21 -33.24 15.54 -6.63
C GLY A 21 -33.51 15.11 -8.08
N LEU A 22 -34.77 15.04 -8.47
CA LEU A 22 -35.16 14.70 -9.86
C LEU A 22 -34.79 15.83 -10.83
N ASP A 23 -35.06 17.08 -10.46
CA ASP A 23 -34.70 18.22 -11.29
C ASP A 23 -33.20 18.27 -11.55
N PHE A 24 -32.41 18.05 -10.51
CA PHE A 24 -30.97 17.95 -10.65
C PHE A 24 -30.53 16.80 -11.56
N ALA A 25 -31.07 15.60 -11.38
CA ALA A 25 -30.74 14.45 -12.22
C ALA A 25 -31.17 14.70 -13.69
N THR A 26 -32.32 15.30 -13.92
CA THR A 26 -32.81 15.68 -15.26
C THR A 26 -31.88 16.70 -15.93
N SER A 27 -31.36 17.68 -15.18
CA SER A 27 -30.36 18.64 -15.70
C SER A 27 -29.08 17.96 -16.16
N ARG A 28 -28.81 16.77 -15.62
CA ARG A 28 -27.68 15.90 -15.99
C ARG A 28 -28.02 14.82 -17.02
N LYS A 29 -29.15 14.95 -17.68
CA LYS A 29 -29.71 14.00 -18.64
C LYS A 29 -29.89 12.57 -18.08
N LEU A 30 -30.14 12.45 -16.78
CA LEU A 30 -30.43 11.18 -16.12
C LEU A 30 -31.95 11.03 -15.93
N SER A 31 -32.51 9.95 -16.43
CA SER A 31 -33.96 9.69 -16.33
C SER A 31 -34.32 9.07 -14.96
N ALA A 32 -35.56 9.34 -14.49
CA ALA A 32 -36.11 8.71 -13.29
C ALA A 32 -36.04 7.17 -13.37
N ARG A 33 -36.24 6.61 -14.57
CA ARG A 33 -36.16 5.17 -14.83
C ARG A 33 -34.76 4.60 -14.56
N THR A 34 -33.72 5.30 -14.97
CA THR A 34 -32.33 4.89 -14.71
C THR A 34 -32.02 4.92 -13.23
N LEU A 35 -32.43 5.98 -12.54
CA LEU A 35 -32.22 6.11 -11.09
C LEU A 35 -32.97 5.03 -10.30
N ASP A 36 -34.21 4.72 -10.67
CA ASP A 36 -35.00 3.65 -10.05
C ASP A 36 -34.35 2.26 -10.24
N ARG A 37 -33.86 1.97 -11.45
CA ARG A 37 -33.14 0.71 -11.74
C ARG A 37 -31.91 0.55 -10.91
N LEU A 38 -31.23 1.61 -10.52
CA LEU A 38 -30.03 1.63 -9.69
C LEU A 38 -30.33 1.81 -8.19
N GLY A 39 -31.62 1.89 -7.82
CA GLY A 39 -32.05 2.06 -6.43
C GLY A 39 -31.61 3.39 -5.81
N VAL A 40 -31.43 4.43 -6.64
CA VAL A 40 -31.15 5.79 -6.18
C VAL A 40 -32.43 6.40 -5.63
N ALA A 41 -32.34 7.07 -4.51
CA ALA A 41 -33.45 7.77 -3.87
C ALA A 41 -33.07 9.22 -3.56
N SER A 42 -34.07 10.09 -3.32
CA SER A 42 -33.83 11.45 -2.83
C SER A 42 -34.42 11.66 -1.44
N GLY A 43 -33.84 12.59 -0.69
CA GLY A 43 -34.34 12.94 0.63
C GLY A 43 -33.47 14.00 1.31
N THR A 44 -33.95 14.53 2.43
CA THR A 44 -33.26 15.60 3.16
C THR A 44 -32.39 15.04 4.26
N VAL A 45 -31.12 15.45 4.25
CA VAL A 45 -30.13 15.08 5.29
C VAL A 45 -29.26 16.29 5.67
N PHE A 46 -28.69 16.28 6.86
CA PHE A 46 -27.74 17.32 7.28
C PHE A 46 -26.36 17.05 6.67
N PHE A 47 -25.84 18.03 5.95
CA PHE A 47 -24.50 17.99 5.39
C PHE A 47 -23.56 18.86 6.23
N PRO A 48 -22.56 18.26 6.92
CA PRO A 48 -21.64 19.03 7.76
C PRO A 48 -20.86 20.09 6.99
N GLU A 49 -20.45 19.79 5.76
CA GLU A 49 -19.74 20.72 4.88
C GLU A 49 -20.54 21.99 4.56
N LEU A 50 -21.88 21.84 4.46
CA LEU A 50 -22.81 22.96 4.19
C LEU A 50 -23.32 23.63 5.46
N GLY A 51 -23.13 23.01 6.62
CA GLY A 51 -23.64 23.48 7.90
C GLY A 51 -25.19 23.50 7.98
N ARG A 52 -25.91 22.84 7.05
CA ARG A 52 -27.38 22.84 6.94
C ARG A 52 -27.95 21.54 6.42
N LYS A 53 -29.25 21.34 6.65
CA LYS A 53 -29.99 20.30 5.93
C LYS A 53 -30.18 20.71 4.47
N SER A 54 -29.94 19.78 3.58
CA SER A 54 -30.17 19.93 2.14
C SER A 54 -30.77 18.66 1.59
N GLU A 55 -31.45 18.76 0.45
CA GLU A 55 -31.81 17.58 -0.31
C GLU A 55 -30.58 16.92 -0.87
N GLY A 56 -30.59 15.58 -0.93
CA GLY A 56 -29.50 14.79 -1.46
C GLY A 56 -29.99 13.58 -2.22
N LEU A 57 -29.18 13.12 -3.15
CA LEU A 57 -29.32 11.82 -3.78
C LEU A 57 -28.62 10.77 -2.92
N PHE A 58 -29.33 9.70 -2.61
CA PHE A 58 -28.86 8.60 -1.77
C PHE A 58 -28.49 7.41 -2.64
N PHE A 59 -27.25 6.95 -2.46
CA PHE A 59 -26.69 5.78 -3.10
C PHE A 59 -26.53 4.70 -2.05
N ARG A 60 -27.21 3.57 -2.24
CA ARG A 60 -27.18 2.44 -1.32
C ARG A 60 -25.98 1.55 -1.62
N TYR A 61 -25.22 1.21 -0.59
CA TYR A 61 -24.13 0.26 -0.61
C TYR A 61 -24.50 -1.01 0.16
N ALA A 62 -23.70 -2.05 0.05
CA ALA A 62 -23.91 -3.30 0.79
C ALA A 62 -23.99 -3.04 2.31
N GLU A 63 -23.12 -2.19 2.83
CA GLU A 63 -23.12 -1.78 4.24
C GLU A 63 -23.24 -0.26 4.33
N GLY A 64 -24.48 0.23 4.41
CA GLY A 64 -24.77 1.64 4.60
C GLY A 64 -25.18 2.38 3.34
N TRP A 65 -25.01 3.69 3.35
CA TRP A 65 -25.37 4.58 2.26
C TRP A 65 -24.44 5.79 2.20
N LYS A 66 -24.38 6.40 1.03
CA LYS A 66 -23.70 7.68 0.79
C LYS A 66 -24.71 8.63 0.16
N SER A 67 -24.68 9.91 0.50
CA SER A 67 -25.53 10.93 -0.10
C SER A 67 -24.72 12.09 -0.61
N ARG A 68 -25.12 12.60 -1.77
CA ARG A 68 -24.61 13.81 -2.40
C ARG A 68 -25.68 14.89 -2.34
N ALA A 69 -25.35 16.04 -1.78
CA ALA A 69 -26.23 17.21 -1.76
C ALA A 69 -26.55 17.69 -3.18
N VAL A 70 -27.75 18.20 -3.37
CA VAL A 70 -28.21 18.79 -4.63
C VAL A 70 -28.80 20.19 -4.37
N PRO A 71 -28.42 21.19 -5.17
CA PRO A 71 -27.47 21.18 -6.29
C PRO A 71 -25.99 21.21 -5.86
N ASP A 72 -25.73 21.43 -4.58
CA ASP A 72 -24.38 21.56 -4.02
C ASP A 72 -23.57 20.29 -4.19
N LYS A 73 -22.21 20.40 -4.20
CA LYS A 73 -21.31 19.26 -4.25
C LYS A 73 -20.75 18.97 -2.86
N ALA A 74 -21.60 18.53 -1.93
CA ALA A 74 -21.21 18.07 -0.61
C ALA A 74 -21.62 16.62 -0.41
N PHE A 75 -20.87 15.87 0.38
CA PHE A 75 -21.09 14.43 0.57
C PHE A 75 -21.20 14.07 2.04
N ILE A 76 -22.00 13.06 2.33
CA ILE A 76 -22.06 12.44 3.65
C ILE A 76 -22.28 10.94 3.52
N ALA A 77 -21.66 10.17 4.37
CA ALA A 77 -21.90 8.74 4.52
C ALA A 77 -22.67 8.44 5.81
N GLY A 78 -23.52 7.44 5.77
CA GLY A 78 -24.28 6.98 6.94
C GLY A 78 -23.37 6.39 8.02
N LYS A 79 -23.85 6.39 9.27
CA LYS A 79 -23.11 5.75 10.37
C LYS A 79 -22.94 4.26 10.10
N GLY A 80 -21.70 3.77 10.19
CA GLY A 80 -21.36 2.37 9.92
C GLY A 80 -21.15 2.07 8.43
N PHE A 81 -21.07 3.07 7.57
CA PHE A 81 -20.72 2.91 6.16
C PHE A 81 -19.32 2.28 6.03
N LYS A 82 -19.26 1.21 5.24
CA LYS A 82 -18.00 0.57 4.88
C LYS A 82 -17.71 0.77 3.40
N LEU A 83 -16.45 1.02 3.09
CA LEU A 83 -16.00 1.17 1.71
C LEU A 83 -16.23 -0.13 0.93
N SER A 84 -16.95 -0.02 -0.18
CA SER A 84 -17.16 -1.07 -1.18
C SER A 84 -17.48 -0.41 -2.52
N PHE A 85 -17.36 -1.11 -3.62
CA PHE A 85 -17.94 -0.58 -4.86
C PHE A 85 -19.44 -0.37 -4.72
N TRP A 86 -19.93 0.75 -5.22
CA TRP A 86 -21.36 0.94 -5.40
C TRP A 86 -21.89 -0.06 -6.43
N ASN A 87 -23.07 -0.60 -6.20
CA ASN A 87 -23.76 -1.60 -7.01
C ASN A 87 -23.06 -2.99 -7.07
N LEU A 88 -22.11 -3.26 -6.15
CA LEU A 88 -21.32 -4.50 -6.14
C LEU A 88 -22.18 -5.76 -6.07
N GLU A 89 -23.21 -5.80 -5.21
CA GLU A 89 -24.07 -6.97 -5.03
C GLU A 89 -24.78 -7.39 -6.33
N THR A 90 -25.27 -6.41 -7.10
CA THR A 90 -25.93 -6.66 -8.39
C THR A 90 -24.95 -7.27 -9.40
N VAL A 91 -23.75 -6.74 -9.48
CA VAL A 91 -22.70 -7.23 -10.38
C VAL A 91 -22.23 -8.63 -9.98
N LEU A 92 -21.99 -8.87 -8.69
CA LEU A 92 -21.57 -10.20 -8.19
C LEU A 92 -22.65 -11.26 -8.45
N LYS A 93 -23.93 -10.91 -8.26
CA LYS A 93 -25.06 -11.83 -8.52
C LYS A 93 -25.18 -12.19 -9.99
N ALA A 94 -24.95 -11.24 -10.89
CA ALA A 94 -25.05 -11.45 -12.33
C ALA A 94 -23.78 -12.13 -12.89
N SER A 95 -22.62 -11.95 -12.25
CA SER A 95 -21.32 -12.48 -12.67
C SER A 95 -21.01 -12.20 -14.17
N PRO A 96 -21.06 -10.95 -14.62
CA PRO A 96 -20.87 -10.59 -16.02
C PRO A 96 -19.43 -10.83 -16.48
N SER A 97 -19.25 -10.93 -17.79
CA SER A 97 -17.90 -11.05 -18.38
C SER A 97 -17.17 -9.70 -18.47
N THR A 98 -17.91 -8.60 -18.58
CA THR A 98 -17.40 -7.22 -18.65
C THR A 98 -17.98 -6.40 -17.51
N VAL A 99 -17.17 -5.55 -16.90
CA VAL A 99 -17.57 -4.60 -15.85
C VAL A 99 -17.01 -3.22 -16.17
N TYR A 100 -17.86 -2.21 -16.15
CA TYR A 100 -17.53 -0.81 -16.32
C TYR A 100 -17.41 -0.16 -14.94
N ILE A 101 -16.32 0.57 -14.71
CA ILE A 101 -16.04 1.18 -13.41
C ILE A 101 -15.88 2.68 -13.58
N THR A 102 -16.67 3.47 -12.87
CA THR A 102 -16.62 4.93 -12.85
C THR A 102 -16.04 5.45 -11.53
N GLU A 103 -15.66 6.73 -11.54
CA GLU A 103 -15.18 7.41 -10.34
C GLU A 103 -16.32 7.94 -9.45
N GLY A 104 -17.44 8.29 -10.03
CA GLY A 104 -18.64 8.79 -9.35
C GLY A 104 -19.89 7.97 -9.62
N GLU A 105 -20.83 7.97 -8.64
CA GLU A 105 -22.10 7.26 -8.77
C GLU A 105 -22.98 7.85 -9.90
N LEU A 106 -22.89 9.16 -10.16
CA LEU A 106 -23.63 9.80 -11.25
C LEU A 106 -23.08 9.40 -12.62
N ASP A 107 -21.79 9.17 -12.73
CA ASP A 107 -21.17 8.65 -13.95
C ASP A 107 -21.58 7.21 -14.23
N ALA A 108 -21.72 6.41 -13.18
CA ALA A 108 -22.31 5.08 -13.29
C ALA A 108 -23.78 5.15 -13.76
N CYS A 109 -24.56 6.11 -13.27
CA CYS A 109 -25.91 6.37 -13.78
C CYS A 109 -25.88 6.79 -15.26
N ALA A 110 -24.90 7.59 -15.68
CA ALA A 110 -24.75 8.00 -17.08
C ALA A 110 -24.46 6.81 -18.01
N LEU A 111 -23.64 5.84 -17.58
CA LEU A 111 -23.43 4.61 -18.34
C LEU A 111 -24.72 3.79 -18.49
N VAL A 112 -25.52 3.69 -17.42
CA VAL A 112 -26.80 2.96 -17.48
C VAL A 112 -27.81 3.71 -18.34
N GLU A 113 -27.85 5.05 -18.31
CA GLU A 113 -28.67 5.87 -19.22
C GLU A 113 -28.26 5.65 -20.68
N ALA A 114 -26.96 5.49 -20.92
CA ALA A 114 -26.42 5.14 -22.25
C ALA A 114 -26.68 3.69 -22.69
N GLY A 115 -27.37 2.90 -21.88
CA GLY A 115 -27.78 1.54 -22.23
C GLY A 115 -26.87 0.42 -21.73
N ILE A 116 -25.83 0.71 -20.93
CA ILE A 116 -25.04 -0.32 -20.28
C ILE A 116 -25.92 -1.02 -19.21
N PRO A 117 -25.90 -2.37 -19.14
CA PRO A 117 -26.68 -3.10 -18.14
C PRO A 117 -26.31 -2.71 -16.70
N VAL A 118 -27.30 -2.53 -15.83
CA VAL A 118 -27.06 -2.26 -14.39
C VAL A 118 -26.15 -3.31 -13.76
N SER A 119 -26.24 -4.55 -14.23
CA SER A 119 -25.42 -5.67 -13.74
C SER A 119 -23.95 -5.62 -14.18
N GLU A 120 -23.55 -4.62 -14.95
CA GLU A 120 -22.18 -4.48 -15.47
C GLU A 120 -21.49 -3.18 -15.02
N VAL A 121 -22.16 -2.36 -14.19
CA VAL A 121 -21.64 -1.03 -13.81
C VAL A 121 -21.33 -0.98 -12.33
N LEU A 122 -20.14 -0.49 -12.00
CA LEU A 122 -19.68 -0.19 -10.64
C LEU A 122 -19.21 1.26 -10.55
N SER A 123 -19.28 1.84 -9.35
CA SER A 123 -18.57 3.08 -9.03
C SER A 123 -17.68 2.88 -7.82
N VAL A 124 -16.50 3.53 -7.80
CA VAL A 124 -15.69 3.57 -6.59
C VAL A 124 -16.39 4.38 -5.50
N PRO A 125 -16.21 4.01 -4.22
CA PRO A 125 -16.92 4.67 -3.11
C PRO A 125 -16.45 6.09 -2.84
N ASN A 126 -15.16 6.36 -3.09
CA ASN A 126 -14.54 7.67 -2.95
C ASN A 126 -13.83 7.97 -4.25
N GLY A 127 -14.04 9.15 -4.82
CA GLY A 127 -13.31 9.61 -5.99
C GLY A 127 -11.82 9.68 -5.74
N ALA A 128 -11.04 9.91 -6.80
CA ALA A 128 -9.60 10.12 -6.71
C ALA A 128 -9.31 11.27 -5.75
N VAL A 129 -8.39 11.04 -4.81
CA VAL A 129 -7.91 12.06 -3.90
C VAL A 129 -6.61 12.60 -4.48
N GLU A 130 -6.51 13.91 -4.63
CA GLU A 130 -5.22 14.55 -4.93
C GLU A 130 -4.26 14.18 -3.81
N ARG A 131 -3.17 13.49 -4.17
CA ARG A 131 -2.20 13.01 -3.19
C ARG A 131 -1.42 14.19 -2.65
N PRO A 132 -1.54 14.56 -1.36
CA PRO A 132 -0.52 15.39 -0.76
C PRO A 132 0.79 14.60 -0.84
N THR A 133 1.86 15.23 -1.29
CA THR A 133 3.19 14.65 -1.44
C THR A 133 3.75 14.02 -0.16
N ASP A 134 3.10 14.19 0.96
CA ASP A 134 3.61 13.90 2.30
C ASP A 134 2.81 12.83 3.09
N GLU A 135 1.76 12.24 2.52
CA GLU A 135 0.98 11.18 3.18
C GLU A 135 0.82 9.92 2.30
N PRO A 136 1.85 9.08 2.14
CA PRO A 136 1.73 7.85 1.37
C PRO A 136 0.78 6.81 1.97
N ASP A 137 0.37 6.99 3.23
CA ASP A 137 -0.40 6.04 4.04
C ASP A 137 -1.90 5.97 3.67
N ARG A 138 -2.47 7.04 3.11
CA ARG A 138 -3.89 7.08 2.72
C ARG A 138 -4.23 6.18 1.53
N GLU A 139 -3.29 5.96 0.64
CA GLU A 139 -3.51 5.18 -0.58
C GLU A 139 -3.77 3.70 -0.32
N ALA A 140 -2.96 3.07 0.52
CA ALA A 140 -3.04 1.63 0.72
C ALA A 140 -4.29 1.23 1.52
N ARG A 141 -4.72 2.05 2.47
CA ARG A 141 -5.98 1.84 3.21
C ARG A 141 -7.22 2.05 2.34
N GLY A 142 -7.08 2.81 1.25
CA GLY A 142 -8.18 3.15 0.34
C GLY A 142 -8.68 2.00 -0.53
N TYR A 143 -7.87 0.97 -0.82
CA TYR A 143 -8.18 -0.05 -1.83
C TYR A 143 -8.51 -1.44 -1.29
N ALA A 144 -8.59 -1.62 0.02
CA ALA A 144 -8.97 -2.91 0.63
C ALA A 144 -10.27 -3.46 0.06
N TYR A 145 -11.25 -2.59 -0.21
CA TYR A 145 -12.54 -2.96 -0.77
C TYR A 145 -12.43 -3.58 -2.17
N VAL A 146 -11.41 -3.21 -2.96
CA VAL A 146 -11.19 -3.78 -4.31
C VAL A 146 -10.76 -5.24 -4.19
N LEU A 147 -9.83 -5.56 -3.29
CA LEU A 147 -9.40 -6.94 -3.06
C LEU A 147 -10.51 -7.78 -2.44
N ASP A 148 -11.29 -7.23 -1.53
CA ASP A 148 -12.44 -7.93 -0.97
C ASP A 148 -13.49 -8.22 -2.07
N ALA A 149 -13.72 -7.29 -3.00
CA ALA A 149 -14.60 -7.50 -4.15
C ALA A 149 -14.04 -8.56 -5.13
N LEU A 150 -12.71 -8.60 -5.35
CA LEU A 150 -12.06 -9.65 -6.15
C LEU A 150 -12.26 -11.02 -5.50
N LYS A 151 -12.07 -11.13 -4.19
CA LYS A 151 -12.31 -12.37 -3.42
C LYS A 151 -13.78 -12.80 -3.46
N ALA A 152 -14.70 -11.83 -3.41
CA ALA A 152 -16.15 -12.08 -3.48
C ALA A 152 -16.65 -12.56 -4.86
N GLY A 153 -15.86 -12.39 -5.92
CA GLY A 153 -16.24 -12.90 -7.25
C GLY A 153 -15.80 -12.05 -8.45
N LEU A 154 -15.37 -10.79 -8.27
CA LEU A 154 -14.89 -9.98 -9.39
C LEU A 154 -13.62 -10.56 -10.05
N SER A 155 -12.91 -11.48 -9.39
CA SER A 155 -11.81 -12.23 -10.01
C SER A 155 -12.22 -13.01 -11.27
N LYS A 156 -13.51 -13.36 -11.43
CA LYS A 156 -14.06 -14.06 -12.59
C LYS A 156 -14.33 -13.16 -13.80
N VAL A 157 -14.36 -11.83 -13.61
CA VAL A 157 -14.58 -10.85 -14.68
C VAL A 157 -13.42 -10.91 -15.66
N LYS A 158 -13.74 -10.98 -16.96
CA LYS A 158 -12.75 -11.10 -18.05
C LYS A 158 -12.27 -9.73 -18.56
N LYS A 159 -13.10 -8.69 -18.45
CA LYS A 159 -12.81 -7.35 -18.94
C LYS A 159 -13.29 -6.30 -17.95
N PHE A 160 -12.40 -5.47 -17.46
CA PHE A 160 -12.73 -4.24 -16.75
C PHE A 160 -12.52 -3.05 -17.66
N VAL A 161 -13.49 -2.16 -17.74
CA VAL A 161 -13.40 -0.90 -18.49
C VAL A 161 -13.46 0.25 -17.49
N TRP A 162 -12.38 0.98 -17.36
CA TRP A 162 -12.30 2.17 -16.53
C TRP A 162 -12.90 3.36 -17.28
N CYS A 163 -13.90 3.95 -16.69
CA CYS A 163 -14.67 5.12 -17.18
C CYS A 163 -14.62 6.27 -16.16
N GLY A 164 -13.46 6.48 -15.50
CA GLY A 164 -13.27 7.54 -14.52
C GLY A 164 -12.78 8.85 -15.13
N ASP A 165 -12.51 9.84 -14.26
CA ASP A 165 -12.09 11.17 -14.65
C ASP A 165 -10.71 11.20 -15.32
N MET A 166 -10.49 12.17 -16.21
CA MET A 166 -9.23 12.33 -16.94
C MET A 166 -8.28 13.37 -16.33
N ASP A 167 -8.59 13.89 -15.15
CA ASP A 167 -7.70 14.79 -14.43
C ASP A 167 -6.48 14.04 -13.81
N GLY A 168 -5.57 14.76 -13.18
CA GLY A 168 -4.37 14.17 -12.57
C GLY A 168 -4.70 13.09 -11.53
N PRO A 169 -5.55 13.37 -10.55
CA PRO A 169 -6.02 12.37 -9.58
C PRO A 169 -6.71 11.17 -10.23
N GLY A 170 -7.61 11.37 -11.20
CA GLY A 170 -8.32 10.31 -11.91
C GLY A 170 -7.39 9.39 -12.70
N ARG A 171 -6.35 9.93 -13.34
CA ARG A 171 -5.31 9.12 -14.00
C ARG A 171 -4.50 8.27 -13.00
N SER A 172 -4.21 8.80 -11.82
CA SER A 172 -3.55 8.04 -10.76
C SER A 172 -4.41 6.88 -10.28
N LEU A 173 -5.70 7.15 -10.02
CA LEU A 173 -6.67 6.13 -9.63
C LEU A 173 -6.82 5.06 -10.71
N ARG A 174 -6.87 5.44 -12.00
CA ARG A 174 -6.88 4.53 -13.14
C ARG A 174 -5.70 3.56 -13.11
N SER A 175 -4.49 4.08 -12.87
CA SER A 175 -3.27 3.27 -12.81
C SER A 175 -3.29 2.27 -11.65
N ASP A 176 -3.79 2.71 -10.48
CA ASP A 176 -3.92 1.84 -9.32
C ASP A 176 -4.96 0.74 -9.55
N MET A 177 -6.10 1.08 -10.14
CA MET A 177 -7.14 0.11 -10.50
C MET A 177 -6.64 -0.90 -11.54
N ALA A 178 -5.90 -0.47 -12.56
CA ALA A 178 -5.30 -1.36 -13.54
C ALA A 178 -4.37 -2.39 -12.87
N ARG A 179 -3.55 -1.93 -11.94
CA ARG A 179 -2.63 -2.79 -11.18
C ARG A 179 -3.36 -3.80 -10.29
N ILE A 180 -4.37 -3.36 -9.55
CA ILE A 180 -5.08 -4.20 -8.57
C ILE A 180 -6.03 -5.18 -9.25
N LEU A 181 -6.78 -4.72 -10.26
CA LEU A 181 -7.74 -5.54 -10.99
C LEU A 181 -7.08 -6.50 -12.00
N GLY A 182 -5.82 -6.22 -12.37
CA GLY A 182 -5.02 -7.01 -13.30
C GLY A 182 -4.98 -6.38 -14.70
N VAL A 183 -3.79 -5.91 -15.12
CA VAL A 183 -3.55 -5.19 -16.37
C VAL A 183 -4.00 -5.97 -17.62
N ALA A 184 -3.91 -7.31 -17.59
CA ALA A 184 -4.29 -8.16 -18.72
C ALA A 184 -5.80 -8.11 -19.07
N ARG A 185 -6.61 -7.65 -18.16
CA ARG A 185 -8.08 -7.55 -18.32
C ARG A 185 -8.60 -6.16 -18.05
N PHE A 186 -7.74 -5.15 -18.19
CA PHE A 186 -8.07 -3.77 -17.92
C PHE A 186 -8.04 -2.95 -19.20
N TRP A 187 -9.14 -2.23 -19.46
CA TRP A 187 -9.33 -1.26 -20.52
C TRP A 187 -9.69 0.08 -19.89
N PHE A 188 -9.54 1.15 -20.63
CA PHE A 188 -9.91 2.48 -20.18
C PHE A 188 -10.49 3.31 -21.32
N VAL A 189 -11.22 4.33 -20.96
CA VAL A 189 -11.77 5.31 -21.90
C VAL A 189 -11.04 6.62 -21.72
N ASP A 190 -10.67 7.24 -22.83
CA ASP A 190 -10.26 8.63 -22.87
C ASP A 190 -11.44 9.45 -23.40
N TRP A 191 -11.98 10.32 -22.57
CA TRP A 191 -13.11 11.16 -22.94
C TRP A 191 -12.69 12.21 -23.97
N PRO A 192 -13.60 12.61 -24.91
CA PRO A 192 -13.31 13.66 -25.89
C PRO A 192 -12.97 15.00 -25.22
N GLU A 193 -12.29 15.86 -25.98
CA GLU A 193 -11.93 17.20 -25.53
C GLU A 193 -13.16 17.99 -25.05
N GLY A 194 -13.06 18.59 -23.88
CA GLY A 194 -14.17 19.30 -23.24
C GLY A 194 -15.04 18.45 -22.31
N CYS A 195 -14.87 17.12 -22.27
CA CYS A 195 -15.57 16.22 -21.36
C CYS A 195 -14.55 15.59 -20.41
N LYS A 196 -14.82 15.63 -19.11
CA LYS A 196 -13.91 15.05 -18.09
C LYS A 196 -14.38 13.70 -17.57
N ASP A 197 -15.66 13.39 -17.67
CA ASP A 197 -16.32 12.21 -17.11
C ASP A 197 -17.46 11.71 -18.01
N ALA A 198 -18.04 10.56 -17.66
CA ALA A 198 -19.11 9.94 -18.41
C ALA A 198 -20.38 10.80 -18.46
N ASN A 199 -20.68 11.53 -17.38
CA ASN A 199 -21.86 12.36 -17.34
C ASN A 199 -21.70 13.64 -18.17
N ASP A 200 -20.54 14.27 -18.18
CA ASP A 200 -20.26 15.40 -19.05
C ASP A 200 -20.41 14.98 -20.54
N PHE A 201 -19.89 13.81 -20.93
CA PHE A 201 -20.03 13.30 -22.28
C PHE A 201 -21.48 12.93 -22.63
N LEU A 202 -22.24 12.38 -21.68
CA LEU A 202 -23.69 12.17 -21.86
C LEU A 202 -24.42 13.48 -22.12
N ILE A 203 -24.09 14.55 -21.41
CA ILE A 203 -24.70 15.86 -21.58
C ILE A 203 -24.35 16.46 -22.95
N HIS A 204 -23.10 16.28 -23.37
CA HIS A 204 -22.61 16.88 -24.62
C HIS A 204 -23.13 16.13 -25.88
N ASP A 205 -22.82 14.82 -25.96
CA ASP A 205 -22.99 14.03 -27.17
C ASP A 205 -24.15 13.01 -27.11
N GLY A 206 -24.74 12.83 -25.93
CA GLY A 206 -25.90 11.96 -25.73
C GLY A 206 -25.56 10.48 -25.48
N PRO A 207 -26.62 9.67 -25.23
CA PRO A 207 -26.41 8.30 -24.75
C PRO A 207 -25.78 7.35 -25.76
N GLN A 208 -26.07 7.54 -27.07
CA GLN A 208 -25.49 6.69 -28.11
C GLN A 208 -23.98 6.83 -28.21
N ALA A 209 -23.47 8.07 -28.14
CA ALA A 209 -22.03 8.36 -28.21
C ALA A 209 -21.28 7.76 -26.99
N VAL A 210 -21.85 7.89 -25.78
CA VAL A 210 -21.31 7.26 -24.58
C VAL A 210 -21.26 5.75 -24.76
N HIS A 211 -22.34 5.13 -25.21
CA HIS A 211 -22.41 3.69 -25.43
C HIS A 211 -21.31 3.20 -26.38
N GLU A 212 -21.17 3.84 -27.55
CA GLU A 212 -20.18 3.47 -28.55
C GLU A 212 -18.76 3.62 -28.03
N LEU A 213 -18.46 4.71 -27.33
CA LEU A 213 -17.12 4.96 -26.79
C LEU A 213 -16.72 3.91 -25.73
N VAL A 214 -17.61 3.63 -24.75
CA VAL A 214 -17.26 2.70 -23.67
C VAL A 214 -17.24 1.24 -24.10
N THR A 215 -18.02 0.86 -25.14
CA THR A 215 -18.07 -0.52 -25.62
C THR A 215 -17.03 -0.83 -26.70
N ALA A 216 -16.96 0.00 -27.75
CA ALA A 216 -16.13 -0.19 -28.92
C ALA A 216 -14.87 0.69 -28.93
N GLY A 217 -14.93 1.88 -28.33
CA GLY A 217 -13.83 2.84 -28.30
C GLY A 217 -12.87 2.68 -27.11
N ALA A 218 -13.16 1.81 -26.13
CA ALA A 218 -12.30 1.59 -24.99
C ALA A 218 -10.91 1.04 -25.40
N LEU A 219 -9.86 1.69 -24.91
CA LEU A 219 -8.47 1.36 -25.21
C LEU A 219 -7.97 0.26 -24.26
N GLN A 220 -7.24 -0.67 -24.80
CA GLN A 220 -6.61 -1.72 -24.00
C GLN A 220 -5.45 -1.14 -23.19
N TRP A 221 -5.34 -1.53 -21.92
CA TRP A 221 -4.16 -1.19 -21.14
C TRP A 221 -2.93 -1.77 -21.79
N PRO A 222 -1.87 -0.99 -21.98
CA PRO A 222 -0.67 -1.47 -22.66
C PRO A 222 0.01 -2.56 -21.81
N ILE A 223 0.03 -3.78 -22.32
CA ILE A 223 0.59 -4.97 -21.64
C ILE A 223 1.58 -5.76 -22.50
N ASP A 224 1.72 -5.43 -23.77
CA ASP A 224 2.47 -6.26 -24.71
C ASP A 224 4.00 -6.22 -24.51
N GLY A 225 4.48 -5.55 -23.46
CA GLY A 225 5.89 -5.52 -23.08
C GLY A 225 6.81 -4.77 -24.08
N LEU A 226 6.25 -4.27 -25.19
CA LEU A 226 6.96 -3.48 -26.20
C LEU A 226 6.25 -2.15 -26.41
N PHE A 227 6.67 -1.14 -25.66
CA PHE A 227 6.12 0.22 -25.74
C PHE A 227 7.16 1.19 -26.29
N LYS A 228 6.73 2.15 -27.06
CA LYS A 228 7.50 3.37 -27.26
C LYS A 228 7.52 4.15 -25.94
N LEU A 229 8.57 4.94 -25.72
CA LEU A 229 8.68 5.75 -24.50
C LEU A 229 7.45 6.65 -24.27
N SER A 230 6.87 7.19 -25.35
CA SER A 230 5.67 8.02 -25.33
C SER A 230 4.36 7.25 -24.99
N GLU A 231 4.39 5.93 -25.04
CA GLU A 231 3.24 5.06 -24.76
C GLU A 231 3.29 4.51 -23.32
N LEU A 232 4.44 4.70 -22.64
CA LEU A 232 4.57 4.29 -21.25
C LEU A 232 3.77 5.23 -20.36
N PRO A 233 3.01 4.69 -19.38
CA PRO A 233 2.40 5.54 -18.38
C PRO A 233 3.50 6.27 -17.61
N GLU A 234 3.22 7.52 -17.25
CA GLU A 234 4.13 8.27 -16.36
C GLU A 234 4.38 7.44 -15.10
N PRO A 235 5.66 7.18 -14.76
CA PRO A 235 5.97 6.44 -13.56
C PRO A 235 5.46 7.23 -12.35
N PRO A 236 4.95 6.55 -11.33
CA PRO A 236 4.60 7.23 -10.09
C PRO A 236 5.83 7.95 -9.56
N LYS A 237 5.64 9.15 -9.00
CA LYS A 237 6.71 9.94 -8.41
C LYS A 237 7.53 9.06 -7.45
N LEU A 238 8.83 9.01 -7.66
CA LEU A 238 9.73 8.22 -6.82
C LEU A 238 9.70 8.77 -5.38
N ILE A 239 9.27 7.93 -4.46
CA ILE A 239 9.25 8.24 -3.03
C ILE A 239 10.55 7.68 -2.45
N LEU A 240 11.38 8.55 -1.87
CA LEU A 240 12.63 8.16 -1.23
C LEU A 240 12.54 8.42 0.28
N TRP A 241 12.91 7.41 1.06
CA TRP A 241 12.95 7.51 2.51
C TRP A 241 14.37 7.68 3.01
N ASN A 242 14.58 8.66 3.87
CA ASN A 242 15.84 8.86 4.57
C ASN A 242 15.94 7.88 5.76
N PRO A 243 17.00 7.13 5.94
CA PRO A 243 17.19 6.20 7.07
C PRO A 243 17.29 6.90 8.45
N GLY A 244 17.21 8.24 8.48
CA GLY A 244 17.18 9.02 9.72
C GLY A 244 18.55 9.33 10.30
N PHE A 245 19.59 9.26 9.47
CA PHE A 245 20.94 9.74 9.76
C PHE A 245 21.27 10.83 8.74
N PRO A 246 21.32 12.12 9.15
CA PRO A 246 21.48 13.23 8.22
C PRO A 246 22.68 13.09 7.28
N GLU A 247 23.80 12.57 7.79
CA GLU A 247 25.06 12.39 7.03
C GLU A 247 24.96 11.32 5.95
N TRP A 248 23.90 10.49 5.99
CA TRP A 248 23.66 9.44 5.00
C TRP A 248 22.78 9.90 3.85
N GLU A 249 22.27 11.12 3.90
CA GLU A 249 21.24 11.60 2.99
C GLU A 249 21.60 11.46 1.51
N SER A 250 22.86 11.67 1.14
CA SER A 250 23.35 11.47 -0.24
C SER A 250 23.85 10.06 -0.54
N LYS A 251 23.98 9.21 0.49
CA LYS A 251 24.70 7.92 0.39
C LYS A 251 23.72 6.74 0.38
N ILE A 252 22.65 6.81 1.18
CA ILE A 252 21.64 5.75 1.31
C ILE A 252 20.24 6.37 1.29
N ARG A 253 19.39 5.82 0.43
CA ARG A 253 17.95 6.04 0.40
C ARG A 253 17.25 4.70 0.36
N LEU A 254 16.08 4.63 0.93
CA LEU A 254 15.18 3.49 0.85
C LEU A 254 13.96 3.91 0.04
N ALA A 255 13.31 2.98 -0.63
CA ALA A 255 12.16 3.29 -1.47
C ALA A 255 11.15 2.13 -1.47
N PRO A 256 9.86 2.40 -1.66
CA PRO A 256 8.90 1.37 -2.01
C PRO A 256 9.26 0.76 -3.37
N ARG A 257 8.65 -0.39 -3.69
CA ARG A 257 8.88 -1.16 -4.93
C ARG A 257 10.31 -1.68 -5.06
N THR A 258 11.02 -1.81 -3.93
CA THR A 258 12.39 -2.32 -3.89
C THR A 258 12.54 -3.43 -2.86
N MET A 259 13.56 -4.25 -3.07
CA MET A 259 13.94 -5.33 -2.17
C MET A 259 15.37 -5.13 -1.68
N SER A 260 15.57 -5.25 -0.37
CA SER A 260 16.90 -5.21 0.22
C SER A 260 17.25 -6.48 1.00
N VAL A 261 18.55 -6.81 1.03
CA VAL A 261 19.07 -7.85 1.90
C VAL A 261 20.08 -7.25 2.89
N VAL A 262 20.03 -7.75 4.10
CA VAL A 262 20.97 -7.40 5.17
C VAL A 262 21.67 -8.64 5.67
N THR A 263 22.99 -8.61 5.69
CA THR A 263 23.80 -9.69 6.25
C THR A 263 24.81 -9.18 7.27
N GLY A 264 25.58 -10.07 7.85
CA GLY A 264 26.61 -9.80 8.86
C GLY A 264 26.66 -10.91 9.89
N HIS A 265 27.77 -11.00 10.62
CA HIS A 265 27.97 -12.06 11.61
C HIS A 265 26.91 -12.04 12.72
N PRO A 266 26.62 -13.19 13.34
CA PRO A 266 25.78 -13.25 14.54
C PRO A 266 26.31 -12.30 15.64
N GLY A 267 25.41 -11.59 16.32
CA GLY A 267 25.79 -10.67 17.41
C GLY A 267 26.33 -9.31 16.95
N HIS A 268 26.49 -9.04 15.65
CA HIS A 268 26.96 -7.74 15.16
C HIS A 268 25.90 -6.65 15.15
N GLY A 269 24.65 -6.94 15.58
CA GLY A 269 23.60 -5.93 15.79
C GLY A 269 22.71 -5.63 14.57
N LYS A 270 22.64 -6.56 13.59
CA LYS A 270 21.78 -6.41 12.40
C LYS A 270 20.36 -5.98 12.74
N THR A 271 19.65 -6.83 13.50
CA THR A 271 18.25 -6.57 13.90
C THR A 271 18.12 -5.24 14.64
N GLN A 272 19.04 -4.93 15.56
CA GLN A 272 18.96 -3.70 16.35
C GLN A 272 19.15 -2.45 15.50
N LEU A 273 20.18 -2.42 14.63
CA LEU A 273 20.41 -1.28 13.74
C LEU A 273 19.23 -1.08 12.78
N TRP A 274 18.74 -2.15 12.19
CA TRP A 274 17.64 -2.04 11.22
C TRP A 274 16.28 -1.73 11.88
N THR A 275 16.05 -2.17 13.11
CA THR A 275 14.92 -1.71 13.89
C THR A 275 14.96 -0.19 14.10
N GLN A 276 16.16 0.38 14.37
CA GLN A 276 16.31 1.84 14.48
C GLN A 276 16.10 2.55 13.15
N ILE A 277 16.68 2.06 12.05
CA ILE A 277 16.48 2.65 10.72
C ILE A 277 15.00 2.65 10.36
N TRP A 278 14.32 1.52 10.51
CA TRP A 278 12.89 1.46 10.24
C TRP A 278 12.04 2.30 11.20
N PHE A 279 12.41 2.39 12.47
CA PHE A 279 11.76 3.30 13.40
C PHE A 279 11.86 4.75 12.92
N ASN A 280 13.03 5.19 12.45
CA ASN A 280 13.22 6.52 11.92
C ASN A 280 12.31 6.78 10.70
N VAL A 281 12.27 5.84 9.75
CA VAL A 281 11.42 5.92 8.55
C VAL A 281 9.94 5.91 8.94
N VAL A 282 9.51 4.95 9.75
CA VAL A 282 8.12 4.83 10.23
C VAL A 282 7.65 6.12 10.89
N ARG A 283 8.51 6.72 11.71
CA ARG A 283 8.20 7.97 12.43
C ARG A 283 8.17 9.18 11.49
N ALA A 284 9.16 9.30 10.60
CA ALA A 284 9.32 10.46 9.73
C ALA A 284 8.25 10.53 8.64
N TYR A 285 7.86 9.36 8.11
CA TYR A 285 6.94 9.25 6.97
C TYR A 285 5.57 8.70 7.36
N CYS A 286 5.32 8.48 8.65
CA CYS A 286 4.07 7.97 9.19
C CYS A 286 3.63 6.62 8.58
N LEU A 287 4.56 5.75 8.23
CA LEU A 287 4.30 4.49 7.53
C LEU A 287 4.14 3.32 8.51
N PRO A 288 3.16 2.43 8.33
CA PRO A 288 3.13 1.16 9.04
C PRO A 288 4.19 0.18 8.50
N ILE A 289 4.76 -0.62 9.40
CA ILE A 289 5.69 -1.69 9.12
C ILE A 289 5.12 -3.04 9.55
N ALA A 290 5.33 -4.09 8.76
CA ALA A 290 4.99 -5.45 9.14
C ALA A 290 6.26 -6.31 9.25
N ILE A 291 6.43 -6.98 10.38
CA ILE A 291 7.65 -7.70 10.73
C ILE A 291 7.33 -9.18 10.98
N ALA A 292 7.91 -10.06 10.18
CA ALA A 292 8.02 -11.49 10.46
C ALA A 292 9.31 -11.74 11.24
N SER A 293 9.23 -11.69 12.57
CA SER A 293 10.40 -11.89 13.43
C SER A 293 10.37 -13.28 14.07
N PHE A 294 11.29 -14.14 13.65
CA PHE A 294 11.35 -15.53 14.10
C PHE A 294 12.44 -15.79 15.15
N GLU A 295 13.37 -14.87 15.34
CA GLU A 295 14.40 -14.96 16.38
C GLU A 295 14.16 -13.98 17.53
N THR A 296 13.70 -12.78 17.22
CA THR A 296 13.48 -11.73 18.21
C THR A 296 11.99 -11.64 18.53
N ARG A 297 11.62 -11.92 19.79
CA ARG A 297 10.22 -11.83 20.21
C ARG A 297 9.68 -10.40 20.11
N PRO A 298 8.50 -10.18 19.50
CA PRO A 298 7.86 -8.87 19.50
C PRO A 298 7.74 -8.27 20.92
N LYS A 299 7.19 -9.06 21.84
CA LYS A 299 7.19 -8.75 23.29
C LYS A 299 8.15 -9.70 24.02
N PRO A 300 9.03 -9.20 24.90
CA PRO A 300 9.25 -7.78 25.21
C PRO A 300 10.32 -7.09 24.34
N HIS A 301 11.02 -7.79 23.43
CA HIS A 301 12.30 -7.30 22.90
C HIS A 301 12.15 -6.16 21.90
N ILE A 302 11.35 -6.33 20.83
CA ILE A 302 11.13 -5.27 19.84
C ILE A 302 10.39 -4.09 20.51
N GLN A 303 9.35 -4.40 21.31
CA GLN A 303 8.59 -3.39 22.05
C GLN A 303 9.51 -2.52 22.92
N ARG A 304 10.37 -3.14 23.74
CA ARG A 304 11.33 -2.43 24.59
C ARG A 304 12.22 -1.52 23.76
N TYR A 305 12.74 -2.03 22.64
CA TYR A 305 13.66 -1.26 21.84
C TYR A 305 12.97 -0.08 21.16
N VAL A 306 11.78 -0.26 20.62
CA VAL A 306 11.01 0.85 20.02
C VAL A 306 10.62 1.89 21.07
N ARG A 307 10.24 1.48 22.30
CA ARG A 307 10.04 2.40 23.43
C ARG A 307 11.30 3.25 23.67
N THR A 308 12.47 2.61 23.73
CA THR A 308 13.77 3.30 23.92
C THR A 308 14.04 4.29 22.78
N LEU A 309 13.77 3.90 21.52
CA LEU A 309 13.98 4.77 20.37
C LEU A 309 13.04 6.00 20.41
N LEU A 310 11.79 5.82 20.82
CA LEU A 310 10.80 6.89 20.87
C LEU A 310 11.07 7.88 22.01
N THR A 311 11.36 7.38 23.21
CA THR A 311 11.53 8.20 24.43
C THR A 311 12.95 8.75 24.61
N GLY A 312 13.95 8.11 23.98
CA GLY A 312 15.36 8.42 24.21
C GLY A 312 15.89 7.92 25.57
N LYS A 313 15.11 7.11 26.30
CA LYS A 313 15.46 6.57 27.62
C LYS A 313 15.54 5.04 27.59
N LEU A 314 16.30 4.46 28.46
CA LEU A 314 16.22 3.02 28.71
C LEU A 314 14.91 2.68 29.44
N GLU A 315 14.35 1.49 29.21
CA GLU A 315 13.05 1.09 29.76
C GLU A 315 12.94 1.24 31.30
N LYS A 316 14.04 1.02 32.00
CA LYS A 316 14.13 1.19 33.47
C LYS A 316 13.97 2.63 33.94
N ASP A 317 14.24 3.60 33.05
CA ASP A 317 14.23 5.02 33.33
C ASP A 317 12.95 5.72 32.78
N MET A 318 12.02 4.94 32.22
CA MET A 318 10.73 5.42 31.68
C MET A 318 9.63 5.39 32.75
N ASP A 319 8.84 6.44 32.81
CA ASP A 319 7.58 6.42 33.54
C ASP A 319 6.47 5.67 32.79
N ASP A 320 5.34 5.45 33.46
CA ASP A 320 4.23 4.67 32.88
C ASP A 320 3.53 5.42 31.73
N LEU A 321 3.48 6.75 31.77
CA LEU A 321 2.90 7.56 30.69
C LEU A 321 3.77 7.49 29.43
N GLU A 322 5.08 7.53 29.58
CA GLU A 322 6.04 7.38 28.48
C GLU A 322 5.90 6.00 27.82
N LYS A 323 5.80 4.95 28.65
CA LYS A 323 5.55 3.58 28.15
C LYS A 323 4.22 3.48 27.41
N GLN A 324 3.14 4.03 27.98
CA GLN A 324 1.82 4.01 27.35
C GLN A 324 1.80 4.75 25.99
N LYS A 325 2.43 5.92 25.91
CA LYS A 325 2.56 6.66 24.64
C LYS A 325 3.36 5.88 23.60
N ALA A 326 4.43 5.23 24.02
CA ALA A 326 5.25 4.43 23.13
C ALA A 326 4.50 3.16 22.67
N ASP A 327 3.72 2.53 23.55
CA ASP A 327 2.90 1.39 23.16
C ASP A 327 1.78 1.78 22.19
N ALA A 328 1.16 2.95 22.39
CA ALA A 328 0.17 3.47 21.45
C ALA A 328 0.77 3.71 20.05
N PHE A 329 2.01 4.22 19.97
CA PHE A 329 2.74 4.35 18.71
C PHE A 329 3.01 2.98 18.08
N ILE A 330 3.42 1.98 18.87
CA ILE A 330 3.68 0.62 18.37
C ILE A 330 2.38 0.00 17.85
N GLU A 331 1.27 0.14 18.57
CA GLU A 331 -0.03 -0.40 18.17
C GLU A 331 -0.54 0.22 16.87
N ASP A 332 -0.27 1.50 16.65
CA ASP A 332 -0.67 2.22 15.44
C ASP A 332 0.20 1.88 14.22
N ARG A 333 1.50 1.59 14.41
CA ARG A 333 2.48 1.54 13.31
C ARG A 333 3.14 0.18 13.09
N TYR A 334 3.10 -0.73 14.04
CA TYR A 334 3.82 -2.00 13.96
C TYR A 334 2.86 -3.19 13.89
N LEU A 335 3.01 -3.98 12.87
CA LEU A 335 2.32 -5.26 12.69
C LEU A 335 3.32 -6.39 12.85
N PHE A 336 2.93 -7.44 13.54
CA PHE A 336 3.78 -8.61 13.75
C PHE A 336 3.15 -9.83 13.11
N MET A 337 3.85 -10.42 12.13
CA MET A 337 3.43 -11.64 11.47
C MET A 337 3.93 -12.83 12.29
N VAL A 338 3.01 -13.55 12.93
CA VAL A 338 3.29 -14.70 13.78
C VAL A 338 2.58 -15.92 13.21
N HIS A 339 3.35 -16.95 12.81
CA HIS A 339 2.77 -18.19 12.31
C HIS A 339 2.22 -19.03 13.47
N PRO A 340 0.95 -19.49 13.41
CA PRO A 340 0.32 -20.21 14.52
C PRO A 340 1.07 -21.48 14.93
N GLU A 341 1.62 -22.22 13.96
CA GLU A 341 2.32 -23.50 14.18
C GLU A 341 3.85 -23.34 14.22
N GLY A 342 4.39 -22.12 14.07
CA GLY A 342 5.83 -21.86 14.10
C GLY A 342 6.60 -22.34 12.86
N ARG A 343 5.93 -22.70 11.77
CA ARG A 343 6.52 -23.19 10.51
C ARG A 343 6.11 -22.33 9.31
N PRO A 344 6.60 -21.10 9.21
CA PRO A 344 6.21 -20.17 8.15
C PRO A 344 6.81 -20.60 6.81
N SER A 345 5.98 -20.72 5.78
CA SER A 345 6.42 -20.87 4.38
C SER A 345 6.54 -19.50 3.70
N LEU A 346 7.23 -19.45 2.54
CA LEU A 346 7.25 -18.23 1.70
C LEU A 346 5.83 -17.79 1.33
N LYS A 347 4.98 -18.74 0.93
CA LYS A 347 3.59 -18.43 0.59
C LYS A 347 2.84 -17.78 1.76
N TRP A 348 2.92 -18.36 2.95
CA TRP A 348 2.32 -17.77 4.14
C TRP A 348 2.86 -16.36 4.41
N PHE A 349 4.17 -16.18 4.26
CA PHE A 349 4.80 -14.87 4.46
C PHE A 349 4.24 -13.83 3.48
N LEU A 350 4.14 -14.16 2.19
CA LEU A 350 3.59 -13.28 1.17
C LEU A 350 2.09 -13.02 1.37
N ASP A 351 1.31 -14.05 1.73
CA ASP A 351 -0.12 -13.89 2.03
C ASP A 351 -0.34 -12.92 3.22
N MET A 352 0.47 -13.03 4.29
CA MET A 352 0.38 -12.13 5.44
C MET A 352 0.91 -10.72 5.13
N ALA A 353 1.95 -10.62 4.31
CA ALA A 353 2.46 -9.35 3.83
C ALA A 353 1.42 -8.61 2.96
N GLU A 354 0.70 -9.34 2.10
CA GLU A 354 -0.42 -8.78 1.34
C GLU A 354 -1.52 -8.23 2.25
N VAL A 355 -1.91 -8.99 3.28
CA VAL A 355 -2.87 -8.52 4.27
C VAL A 355 -2.37 -7.25 4.98
N ALA A 356 -1.08 -7.22 5.35
CA ALA A 356 -0.48 -6.06 6.01
C ALA A 356 -0.50 -4.81 5.11
N VAL A 357 -0.16 -4.96 3.83
CA VAL A 357 -0.19 -3.85 2.87
C VAL A 357 -1.61 -3.37 2.63
N VAL A 358 -2.53 -4.28 2.36
CA VAL A 358 -3.86 -3.94 1.87
C VAL A 358 -4.80 -3.46 2.98
N ARG A 359 -4.78 -4.12 4.15
CA ARG A 359 -5.70 -3.77 5.25
C ARG A 359 -5.17 -2.70 6.18
N TYR A 360 -3.84 -2.66 6.34
CA TYR A 360 -3.21 -1.80 7.34
C TYR A 360 -2.29 -0.75 6.73
N GLY A 361 -2.12 -0.75 5.42
CA GLY A 361 -1.31 0.23 4.72
C GLY A 361 0.20 0.07 4.92
N ALA A 362 0.68 -1.13 5.30
CA ALA A 362 2.11 -1.35 5.47
C ALA A 362 2.88 -1.07 4.18
N ARG A 363 3.95 -0.28 4.29
CA ARG A 363 4.85 0.01 3.17
C ARG A 363 6.22 -0.62 3.35
N ILE A 364 6.47 -1.16 4.51
CA ILE A 364 7.73 -1.84 4.86
C ILE A 364 7.36 -3.24 5.35
N ILE A 365 7.94 -4.24 4.73
CA ILE A 365 7.78 -5.65 5.08
C ILE A 365 9.15 -6.19 5.43
N GLN A 366 9.32 -6.76 6.62
CA GLN A 366 10.59 -7.29 7.07
C GLN A 366 10.48 -8.77 7.44
N VAL A 367 11.46 -9.57 7.03
CA VAL A 367 11.65 -10.94 7.51
C VAL A 367 13.00 -11.07 8.21
N ASP A 368 13.01 -11.59 9.44
CA ASP A 368 14.19 -11.72 10.29
C ASP A 368 14.14 -13.03 11.11
N PRO A 369 14.99 -14.02 10.77
CA PRO A 369 15.78 -14.14 9.54
C PRO A 369 15.13 -15.01 8.46
N TRP A 370 15.63 -14.87 7.23
CA TRP A 370 15.23 -15.66 6.07
C TRP A 370 15.23 -17.18 6.28
N ASN A 371 16.29 -17.70 6.89
CA ASN A 371 16.52 -19.15 7.07
C ASN A 371 15.52 -19.83 8.04
N ARG A 372 14.57 -19.08 8.58
CA ARG A 372 13.44 -19.61 9.36
C ARG A 372 12.18 -19.81 8.52
N LEU A 373 12.16 -19.32 7.29
CA LEU A 373 11.10 -19.68 6.36
C LEU A 373 11.30 -21.11 5.89
N GLU A 374 10.30 -21.97 6.09
CA GLU A 374 10.34 -23.35 5.57
C GLU A 374 10.28 -23.32 4.05
N GLY A 375 11.33 -23.86 3.43
CA GLY A 375 11.38 -24.07 2.00
C GLY A 375 10.75 -25.38 1.60
N SER A 376 9.68 -25.36 0.84
CA SER A 376 9.21 -26.54 0.10
C SER A 376 10.03 -26.73 -1.17
N ARG A 377 11.34 -27.03 -0.98
CA ARG A 377 12.22 -27.32 -2.11
C ARG A 377 11.82 -28.64 -2.76
N GLY A 378 11.59 -28.62 -4.08
CA GLY A 378 11.37 -29.82 -4.86
C GLY A 378 12.54 -30.80 -4.74
N ARG A 379 12.30 -32.12 -4.85
CA ARG A 379 13.37 -33.16 -4.69
C ARG A 379 14.56 -32.96 -5.62
N ASP A 380 14.33 -32.41 -6.81
CA ASP A 380 15.34 -32.20 -7.86
C ASP A 380 15.79 -30.74 -8.00
N GLN A 381 15.37 -29.84 -7.10
CA GLN A 381 15.70 -28.42 -7.15
C GLN A 381 16.94 -28.10 -6.30
N SER A 382 17.93 -27.41 -6.89
CA SER A 382 19.08 -26.94 -6.13
C SER A 382 18.66 -25.83 -5.15
N GLU A 383 19.42 -25.67 -4.06
CA GLU A 383 19.19 -24.59 -3.10
C GLU A 383 19.32 -23.20 -3.76
N THR A 384 20.28 -23.06 -4.68
CA THR A 384 20.48 -21.82 -5.46
C THR A 384 19.29 -21.49 -6.33
N ASP A 385 18.70 -22.48 -7.02
CA ASP A 385 17.51 -22.26 -7.88
C ASP A 385 16.28 -21.94 -7.04
N TYR A 386 16.12 -22.62 -5.91
CA TYR A 386 15.03 -22.35 -4.97
C TYR A 386 15.09 -20.92 -4.42
N ILE A 387 16.25 -20.49 -3.91
CA ILE A 387 16.44 -19.12 -3.42
C ILE A 387 16.20 -18.11 -4.55
N GLY A 388 16.72 -18.39 -5.76
CA GLY A 388 16.47 -17.53 -6.92
C GLY A 388 14.98 -17.39 -7.27
N MET A 389 14.19 -18.47 -7.16
CA MET A 389 12.75 -18.43 -7.34
C MET A 389 12.07 -17.57 -6.26
N CYS A 390 12.40 -17.82 -5.00
CA CYS A 390 11.83 -17.06 -3.89
C CYS A 390 12.12 -15.56 -3.99
N LEU A 391 13.35 -15.18 -4.34
CA LEU A 391 13.74 -13.78 -4.49
C LEU A 391 12.99 -13.10 -5.65
N ARG A 392 12.70 -13.83 -6.75
CA ARG A 392 11.85 -13.29 -7.83
C ARG A 392 10.43 -13.03 -7.36
N GLU A 393 9.83 -13.97 -6.62
CA GLU A 393 8.47 -13.80 -6.08
C GLU A 393 8.40 -12.62 -5.11
N ILE A 394 9.37 -12.49 -4.21
CA ILE A 394 9.42 -11.37 -3.26
C ILE A 394 9.63 -10.04 -3.98
N HIS A 395 10.49 -10.01 -5.00
CA HIS A 395 10.74 -8.78 -5.76
C HIS A 395 9.50 -8.35 -6.55
N ALA A 396 8.81 -9.29 -7.20
CA ALA A 396 7.54 -9.03 -7.88
C ALA A 396 6.49 -8.52 -6.88
N PHE A 397 6.38 -9.17 -5.72
CA PHE A 397 5.49 -8.73 -4.65
C PHE A 397 5.79 -7.29 -4.19
N ALA A 398 7.06 -6.96 -3.95
CA ALA A 398 7.46 -5.62 -3.53
C ALA A 398 7.07 -4.56 -4.58
N HIS A 399 7.25 -4.89 -5.85
CA HIS A 399 6.90 -4.03 -6.97
C HIS A 399 5.39 -3.83 -7.10
N ASP A 400 4.62 -4.93 -7.11
CA ASP A 400 3.18 -4.93 -7.36
C ASP A 400 2.39 -4.34 -6.19
N MET A 401 2.85 -4.59 -4.96
CA MET A 401 2.25 -4.08 -3.73
C MET A 401 2.76 -2.69 -3.32
N ASN A 402 3.66 -2.10 -4.12
CA ASN A 402 4.23 -0.79 -3.84
C ASN A 402 4.78 -0.67 -2.41
N CYS A 403 5.53 -1.67 -1.95
CA CYS A 403 6.15 -1.73 -0.64
C CYS A 403 7.65 -2.04 -0.73
N HIS A 404 8.39 -1.79 0.34
CA HIS A 404 9.78 -2.25 0.48
C HIS A 404 9.80 -3.60 1.20
N VAL A 405 10.48 -4.59 0.63
CA VAL A 405 10.69 -5.85 1.33
C VAL A 405 12.14 -5.97 1.75
N GLN A 406 12.38 -6.11 3.05
CA GLN A 406 13.70 -6.33 3.61
C GLN A 406 13.87 -7.74 4.13
N ILE A 407 14.98 -8.35 3.78
CA ILE A 407 15.35 -9.70 4.18
C ILE A 407 16.63 -9.66 5.01
N LEU A 408 16.58 -10.14 6.26
CA LEU A 408 17.76 -10.39 7.04
C LEU A 408 18.21 -11.83 6.81
N ALA A 409 19.47 -12.02 6.40
CA ALA A 409 20.03 -13.34 6.10
C ALA A 409 21.38 -13.52 6.77
N HIS A 410 21.66 -14.76 7.21
CA HIS A 410 22.94 -15.07 7.83
C HIS A 410 23.98 -15.45 6.78
N PRO A 411 25.24 -15.01 6.95
CA PRO A 411 26.33 -15.48 6.12
C PRO A 411 26.65 -16.95 6.43
N ALA A 412 27.19 -17.66 5.44
CA ALA A 412 27.84 -18.94 5.65
C ALA A 412 29.04 -18.79 6.58
N LYS A 413 29.54 -19.89 7.15
CA LYS A 413 30.78 -19.85 7.93
C LYS A 413 31.94 -19.39 7.04
N MET A 414 32.56 -18.30 7.46
CA MET A 414 33.78 -17.82 6.82
C MET A 414 35.02 -18.49 7.50
N GLU A 415 35.88 -19.05 6.70
CA GLU A 415 37.06 -19.77 7.16
C GLU A 415 38.36 -19.08 6.70
N GLY A 416 39.50 -19.49 7.30
CA GLY A 416 40.82 -19.01 6.93
C GLY A 416 41.03 -17.54 7.15
N ALA A 417 41.72 -16.89 6.22
CA ALA A 417 42.09 -15.46 6.28
C ALA A 417 40.90 -14.50 6.26
N ARG A 418 39.69 -14.95 5.89
CA ARG A 418 38.45 -14.12 5.86
C ARG A 418 37.72 -14.12 7.20
N ARG A 419 38.16 -14.93 8.17
CA ARG A 419 37.53 -15.01 9.49
C ARG A 419 37.57 -13.65 10.20
N GLY A 420 36.42 -13.11 10.58
CA GLY A 420 36.30 -11.82 11.26
C GLY A 420 36.28 -10.59 10.34
N GLN A 421 36.46 -10.77 9.04
CA GLN A 421 36.23 -9.68 8.07
C GLN A 421 34.71 -9.45 7.84
N ALA A 422 34.37 -8.28 7.28
CA ALA A 422 33.02 -8.04 6.84
C ALA A 422 32.66 -9.03 5.72
N PRO A 423 31.53 -9.78 5.83
CA PRO A 423 31.10 -10.63 4.74
C PRO A 423 30.69 -9.81 3.51
N GLY A 424 30.74 -10.43 2.34
CA GLY A 424 30.07 -9.92 1.14
C GLY A 424 28.63 -10.43 1.03
N LEU A 425 27.90 -9.96 0.02
CA LEU A 425 26.56 -10.49 -0.27
C LEU A 425 26.63 -11.90 -0.83
N GLU A 426 27.71 -12.24 -1.51
CA GLU A 426 28.07 -13.57 -2.01
C GLU A 426 28.30 -14.60 -0.90
N ASP A 427 28.60 -14.14 0.31
CA ASP A 427 28.81 -15.01 1.48
C ASP A 427 27.51 -15.40 2.19
N ILE A 428 26.35 -14.86 1.76
CA ILE A 428 25.08 -15.27 2.33
C ILE A 428 24.82 -16.73 1.99
N SER A 429 24.38 -17.51 3.00
CA SER A 429 24.15 -18.94 2.83
C SER A 429 23.19 -19.26 1.69
N GLY A 430 23.54 -20.26 0.90
CA GLY A 430 22.67 -20.94 -0.04
C GLY A 430 22.76 -20.43 -1.49
N SER A 431 23.13 -19.18 -1.77
CA SER A 431 23.17 -18.74 -3.17
C SER A 431 23.91 -17.42 -3.39
N LYS A 432 24.58 -17.30 -4.55
CA LYS A 432 25.08 -16.03 -5.10
C LYS A 432 23.94 -15.13 -5.62
N ASN A 433 22.73 -15.63 -5.74
CA ASN A 433 21.58 -14.88 -6.21
C ASN A 433 21.20 -13.70 -5.28
N TRP A 434 21.62 -13.74 -4.03
CA TRP A 434 21.44 -12.63 -3.08
C TRP A 434 22.01 -11.32 -3.62
N GLU A 435 23.24 -11.35 -4.14
CA GLU A 435 23.84 -10.15 -4.72
C GLU A 435 23.15 -9.74 -6.03
N ASN A 436 22.81 -10.70 -6.88
CA ASN A 436 22.32 -10.41 -8.21
C ASN A 436 20.89 -9.84 -8.22
N MET A 437 20.02 -10.29 -7.32
CA MET A 437 18.58 -10.08 -7.43
C MET A 437 18.03 -8.96 -6.57
N VAL A 438 18.71 -8.56 -5.50
CA VAL A 438 18.25 -7.44 -4.66
C VAL A 438 18.56 -6.08 -5.29
N ASP A 439 17.79 -5.07 -4.92
CA ASP A 439 18.06 -3.70 -5.33
C ASP A 439 19.11 -3.03 -4.44
N GLN A 440 19.10 -3.37 -3.15
CA GLN A 440 20.11 -2.91 -2.20
C GLN A 440 20.62 -4.07 -1.35
N GLY A 441 21.93 -4.04 -1.08
CA GLY A 441 22.58 -5.02 -0.24
C GLY A 441 23.40 -4.37 0.85
N PHE A 442 23.14 -4.77 2.10
CA PHE A 442 23.77 -4.19 3.27
C PHE A 442 24.51 -5.23 4.12
N VAL A 443 25.59 -4.80 4.73
CA VAL A 443 26.35 -5.60 5.69
C VAL A 443 26.54 -4.82 6.98
N VAL A 444 26.10 -5.38 8.09
CA VAL A 444 26.38 -4.84 9.42
C VAL A 444 27.60 -5.56 9.98
N HIS A 445 28.65 -4.79 10.22
CA HIS A 445 29.94 -5.31 10.67
C HIS A 445 30.40 -4.61 11.95
N ARG A 446 31.09 -5.37 12.81
CA ARG A 446 31.80 -4.85 13.98
C ARG A 446 33.20 -5.39 13.92
N PRO A 447 34.18 -4.57 13.48
CA PRO A 447 35.57 -5.02 13.29
C PRO A 447 36.20 -5.61 14.54
N LYS A 448 35.81 -5.08 15.70
CA LYS A 448 36.25 -5.53 17.01
C LYS A 448 35.08 -5.53 17.99
N LEU A 449 34.86 -6.62 18.70
CA LEU A 449 33.78 -6.72 19.69
C LEU A 449 34.25 -6.31 21.10
N PHE A 450 35.49 -6.62 21.41
CA PHE A 450 36.09 -6.33 22.72
C PHE A 450 37.52 -5.86 22.56
N ASP A 451 37.97 -5.00 23.46
CA ASP A 451 39.36 -4.64 23.69
C ASP A 451 39.70 -5.01 25.15
N GLY A 452 40.39 -6.14 25.32
CA GLY A 452 40.52 -6.74 26.63
C GLY A 452 39.14 -7.10 27.21
N LYS A 453 38.75 -6.47 28.32
CA LYS A 453 37.42 -6.63 28.95
C LYS A 453 36.44 -5.57 28.52
N GLU A 454 36.84 -4.53 27.80
CA GLU A 454 36.00 -3.43 27.37
C GLU A 454 35.20 -3.80 26.11
N ARG A 455 33.90 -3.52 26.13
CA ARG A 455 33.03 -3.73 24.98
C ARG A 455 33.21 -2.59 24.02
N ILE A 456 33.63 -2.86 22.79
CA ILE A 456 33.71 -1.87 21.72
C ILE A 456 32.32 -1.62 21.15
N THR A 457 31.93 -0.35 21.06
CA THR A 457 30.63 0.07 20.59
C THR A 457 30.61 0.44 19.10
N LYS A 458 31.76 0.56 18.46
CA LYS A 458 31.88 0.85 17.02
C LYS A 458 31.28 -0.25 16.17
N ALA A 459 30.54 0.17 15.15
CA ALA A 459 29.97 -0.68 14.12
C ALA A 459 30.08 0.03 12.76
N GLU A 460 29.97 -0.73 11.71
CA GLU A 460 29.97 -0.25 10.34
C GLU A 460 28.72 -0.75 9.63
N LEU A 461 28.07 0.13 8.84
CA LEU A 461 27.07 -0.27 7.85
C LEU A 461 27.70 -0.13 6.47
N HIS A 462 27.86 -1.25 5.78
CA HIS A 462 28.35 -1.26 4.41
C HIS A 462 27.15 -1.36 3.47
N GLN A 463 26.92 -0.40 2.60
CA GLN A 463 26.09 -0.59 1.43
C GLN A 463 26.97 -1.19 0.34
N ARG A 464 26.76 -2.47 0.06
CA ARG A 464 27.54 -3.23 -0.94
C ARG A 464 26.95 -3.11 -2.32
N LYS A 465 25.64 -2.87 -2.40
CA LYS A 465 24.92 -2.73 -3.65
C LYS A 465 23.83 -1.65 -3.52
N ALA A 466 23.73 -0.82 -4.56
CA ALA A 466 22.58 0.00 -4.89
C ALA A 466 22.37 -0.13 -6.41
N ARG A 467 21.19 -0.60 -6.84
CA ARG A 467 20.90 -0.85 -8.25
C ARG A 467 20.63 0.45 -9.02
N PHE A 468 20.03 1.42 -8.34
CA PHE A 468 19.65 2.71 -8.91
C PHE A 468 20.36 3.83 -8.18
N GLU A 469 20.78 4.89 -8.89
CA GLU A 469 21.47 6.05 -8.31
C GLU A 469 20.66 6.73 -7.21
N GLU A 470 19.33 6.72 -7.35
CA GLU A 470 18.42 7.31 -6.38
C GLU A 470 18.46 6.60 -5.02
N LEU A 471 18.87 5.34 -4.98
CA LEU A 471 19.03 4.57 -3.74
C LEU A 471 20.41 4.80 -3.08
N GLY A 472 21.27 5.59 -3.70
CA GLY A 472 22.63 5.87 -3.24
C GLY A 472 23.68 5.05 -3.97
N TYR A 473 24.82 4.85 -3.33
CA TYR A 473 26.00 4.18 -3.91
C TYR A 473 26.72 3.30 -2.89
N PRO A 474 27.51 2.32 -3.33
CA PRO A 474 28.32 1.49 -2.41
C PRO A 474 29.24 2.35 -1.55
N CYS A 475 29.10 2.20 -0.23
CA CYS A 475 29.84 2.99 0.76
C CYS A 475 29.95 2.23 2.09
N VAL A 476 30.82 2.71 2.96
CA VAL A 476 30.94 2.28 4.36
C VAL A 476 30.63 3.46 5.26
N LEU A 477 29.77 3.25 6.22
CA LEU A 477 29.32 4.25 7.17
C LEU A 477 29.67 3.80 8.58
N ASP A 478 30.41 4.64 9.29
CA ASP A 478 30.82 4.40 10.66
C ASP A 478 29.69 4.77 11.64
N LEU A 479 29.51 3.91 12.61
CA LEU A 479 28.48 4.02 13.64
C LEU A 479 29.08 3.80 15.02
N ASN A 480 28.50 4.46 16.00
CA ASN A 480 28.78 4.20 17.41
C ASN A 480 27.47 3.88 18.16
N PHE A 481 27.45 2.74 18.82
CA PHE A 481 26.32 2.39 19.69
C PHE A 481 26.49 3.08 21.04
N LYS A 482 25.51 3.85 21.47
CA LYS A 482 25.47 4.54 22.76
C LYS A 482 24.61 3.70 23.74
N PRO A 483 25.23 2.89 24.62
CA PRO A 483 24.49 2.01 25.53
C PRO A 483 23.57 2.76 26.49
N GLU A 484 23.97 3.97 26.88
CA GLU A 484 23.25 4.84 27.83
C GLU A 484 21.89 5.33 27.31
N ILE A 485 21.74 5.42 25.99
CA ILE A 485 20.48 5.79 25.33
C ILE A 485 19.95 4.69 24.40
N GLY A 486 20.66 3.56 24.31
CA GLY A 486 20.27 2.40 23.52
C GLY A 486 20.17 2.63 22.01
N LYS A 487 20.95 3.57 21.43
CA LYS A 487 20.85 3.96 20.01
C LYS A 487 22.20 3.95 19.31
N TYR A 488 22.18 3.72 17.99
CA TYR A 488 23.30 4.02 17.12
C TYR A 488 23.30 5.51 16.76
N VAL A 489 24.48 6.09 16.72
CA VAL A 489 24.75 7.44 16.22
C VAL A 489 25.83 7.37 15.15
N SER A 490 25.82 8.27 14.18
CA SER A 490 26.91 8.40 13.22
C SER A 490 28.15 8.96 13.91
N THR A 491 29.34 8.48 13.54
CA THR A 491 30.61 9.01 14.11
C THR A 491 30.89 10.43 13.67
N ASP A 492 30.42 10.85 12.51
CA ASP A 492 30.57 12.23 12.02
C ASP A 492 29.79 13.24 12.87
N TYR A 493 28.70 12.80 13.51
CA TYR A 493 27.89 13.62 14.40
C TYR A 493 28.53 13.81 15.80
N ASP A 494 29.32 12.83 16.24
CA ASP A 494 29.97 12.85 17.57
C ASP A 494 31.15 13.86 17.64
N MET A 495 31.64 14.35 16.51
CA MET A 495 32.77 15.29 16.43
C MET A 495 32.35 16.77 16.53
N GLY A 496 31.06 17.10 16.58
CA GLY A 496 30.54 18.45 16.44
C GLY A 496 29.79 19.08 17.63
N TYR A 497 29.50 18.36 18.70
CA TYR A 497 28.79 18.89 19.87
C TYR A 497 29.39 18.38 21.19
N GLY A 498 30.59 18.85 21.47
CA GLY A 498 31.25 18.72 22.74
C GLY A 498 31.82 20.08 23.12
N ALA A 499 30.95 21.02 23.49
CA ALA A 499 31.31 22.18 24.32
C ALA A 499 30.01 22.79 24.89
#